data_9005cb9698da268c769e3ddd8cb0bd16
#
_entry.id   9005cb9698da268c769e3ddd8cb0bd16
#
_cell.length_a   1.000
_cell.length_b   1.000
_cell.length_c   1.000
_cell.angle_alpha   90.00
_cell.angle_beta   90.00
_cell.angle_gamma   90.00
#
_symmetry.space_group_name_H-M   'P 1'
#
loop_
_entity.id
_entity.type
_entity.pdbx_description
1 polymer ?
#
loop_
_entity_poly.entity_id
_entity_poly.type
_entity_poly.pdbx_seq_one_letter_code
_entity_poly.pdbx_strand_id
1 'polypeptide(L)'
;MKVRAQIGMVLNLDKCIGCHTCSITCKNVWTSREGVEYAWFNNVETKPGIGFPKEWENQQKWNGGWVRNKSGKLELKIGGKRRILANIFANPDLPEIDDYYEPFDFDYQHLHTAGDSKHQPVARPRSLISGQRMEKIEWGPNWEEILGTEFAKRKKDKNFDDVVQKDIYGQFEKTFMMYLPRLCEHCLNPACVASCPSGAIYKREEDGIVLIDQDKCRGWRMCVSACPYKKIYYNWKTGKSEKCTFCFPRIEAGQPTVCSETCVGRIRYLGVLLYDADKIAIAANTPNEKDLYQAQLDIFLDPNDPVVIAAARAEGIGENWIKAAQRSPVYMMAMDWKVALPLHPEYRTLPMVWYVPPLSPIQSAVQAGHVGMNGEIPDLKSLRIPLRYLANMLTAGDEAPVVRALERMIAMRAFKRSQQVDGVEDADVLKQVGLTPVQVEEMYRYMALANYEDRFVIPTSHRAYAENAYDLKSSCGFSFGNGCGDGNNGVNLFGTKAKGVRQVIPVDVQE
;
A
#
# COMPACT_ATOMS: atom_id res chain seq x y z
N MET A 1 -7.44 -6.63 27.26
CA MET A 1 -7.69 -6.36 25.81
C MET A 1 -7.87 -4.87 25.64
N LYS A 2 -6.92 -4.23 24.97
CA LYS A 2 -6.95 -2.80 24.70
C LYS A 2 -7.39 -2.59 23.24
N VAL A 3 -8.67 -2.34 23.02
CA VAL A 3 -9.24 -2.20 21.67
C VAL A 3 -8.84 -0.85 21.06
N ARG A 4 -8.37 -0.89 19.83
CA ARG A 4 -8.06 0.27 19.00
C ARG A 4 -8.63 0.07 17.60
N ALA A 5 -8.82 1.17 16.88
CA ALA A 5 -9.28 1.16 15.51
C ALA A 5 -8.18 1.67 14.57
N GLN A 6 -8.14 1.10 13.37
CA GLN A 6 -7.26 1.60 12.30
C GLN A 6 -7.93 1.49 10.95
N ILE A 7 -7.74 2.50 10.11
CA ILE A 7 -8.09 2.41 8.70
C ILE A 7 -7.02 1.59 7.98
N GLY A 8 -7.47 0.58 7.26
CA GLY A 8 -6.65 -0.26 6.39
C GLY A 8 -7.04 -0.13 4.92
N MET A 9 -6.24 -0.73 4.05
CA MET A 9 -6.50 -0.78 2.62
C MET A 9 -6.30 -2.20 2.10
N VAL A 10 -7.15 -2.63 1.15
CA VAL A 10 -6.91 -3.81 0.32
C VAL A 10 -6.65 -3.39 -1.11
N LEU A 11 -5.70 -4.05 -1.74
CA LEU A 11 -5.35 -3.90 -3.15
C LEU A 11 -5.58 -5.23 -3.88
N ASN A 12 -6.55 -5.27 -4.77
CA ASN A 12 -6.82 -6.47 -5.55
C ASN A 12 -5.90 -6.51 -6.77
N LEU A 13 -4.78 -7.24 -6.68
CA LEU A 13 -3.79 -7.33 -7.74
C LEU A 13 -4.30 -8.05 -8.98
N ASP A 14 -5.28 -8.93 -8.82
CA ASP A 14 -5.88 -9.68 -9.92
C ASP A 14 -6.56 -8.78 -10.98
N LYS A 15 -7.00 -7.58 -10.57
CA LYS A 15 -7.63 -6.60 -11.45
C LYS A 15 -6.70 -5.44 -11.83
N CYS A 16 -5.48 -5.40 -11.31
CA CYS A 16 -4.56 -4.30 -11.60
C CYS A 16 -4.00 -4.43 -13.02
N ILE A 17 -4.24 -3.42 -13.86
CA ILE A 17 -3.78 -3.36 -15.25
C ILE A 17 -2.51 -2.51 -15.45
N GLY A 18 -1.88 -2.03 -14.38
CA GLY A 18 -0.67 -1.23 -14.47
C GLY A 18 -0.84 0.14 -15.14
N CYS A 19 -2.03 0.73 -15.13
CA CYS A 19 -2.31 2.00 -15.83
C CYS A 19 -1.65 3.24 -15.21
N HIS A 20 -1.02 3.14 -14.05
CA HIS A 20 -0.34 4.21 -13.31
C HIS A 20 -1.20 5.44 -12.93
N THR A 21 -2.48 5.51 -13.25
CA THR A 21 -3.35 6.64 -12.90
C THR A 21 -3.27 6.99 -11.41
N CYS A 22 -3.31 5.98 -10.55
CA CYS A 22 -3.18 6.18 -9.09
C CYS A 22 -1.82 6.76 -8.68
N SER A 23 -0.75 6.45 -9.40
CA SER A 23 0.60 6.96 -9.13
C SER A 23 0.73 8.41 -9.56
N ILE A 24 0.31 8.72 -10.78
CA ILE A 24 0.39 10.08 -11.35
C ILE A 24 -0.49 11.05 -10.55
N THR A 25 -1.73 10.67 -10.23
CA THR A 25 -2.61 11.54 -9.44
C THR A 25 -2.05 11.79 -8.04
N CYS A 26 -1.54 10.74 -7.38
CA CYS A 26 -0.85 10.90 -6.10
C CYS A 26 0.39 11.78 -6.21
N LYS A 27 1.17 11.62 -7.29
CA LYS A 27 2.35 12.45 -7.59
C LYS A 27 1.96 13.93 -7.71
N ASN A 28 0.96 14.23 -8.51
CA ASN A 28 0.51 15.60 -8.74
C ASN A 28 0.00 16.29 -7.48
N VAL A 29 -0.70 15.55 -6.63
CA VAL A 29 -1.24 16.10 -5.37
C VAL A 29 -0.16 16.29 -4.30
N TRP A 30 0.82 15.37 -4.20
CA TRP A 30 1.69 15.32 -3.02
C TRP A 30 3.16 15.61 -3.29
N THR A 31 3.70 15.21 -4.45
CA THR A 31 5.16 15.22 -4.67
C THR A 31 5.61 15.91 -5.95
N SER A 32 4.70 16.52 -6.73
CA SER A 32 5.06 17.39 -7.86
C SER A 32 5.47 18.78 -7.36
N ARG A 33 6.55 18.83 -6.58
CA ARG A 33 7.09 20.09 -6.04
C ARG A 33 8.56 19.94 -5.74
N GLU A 34 9.22 21.09 -5.68
CA GLU A 34 10.65 21.21 -5.50
C GLU A 34 11.16 20.51 -4.22
N GLY A 35 12.20 19.71 -4.39
CA GLY A 35 12.87 18.95 -3.35
C GLY A 35 12.37 17.52 -3.15
N VAL A 36 11.24 17.14 -3.77
CA VAL A 36 10.65 15.79 -3.73
C VAL A 36 10.24 15.27 -5.10
N GLU A 37 10.81 15.82 -6.15
CA GLU A 37 10.51 15.44 -7.55
C GLU A 37 10.79 13.95 -7.81
N TYR A 38 11.79 13.39 -7.17
CA TYR A 38 12.17 11.99 -7.26
C TYR A 38 11.23 11.06 -6.46
N ALA A 39 10.41 11.62 -5.55
CA ALA A 39 9.61 10.84 -4.61
C ALA A 39 8.26 10.41 -5.21
N TRP A 40 7.88 9.18 -4.96
CA TRP A 40 6.58 8.62 -5.34
C TRP A 40 5.93 7.97 -4.12
N PHE A 41 4.98 8.66 -3.48
CA PHE A 41 4.27 8.13 -2.32
C PHE A 41 3.48 6.87 -2.68
N ASN A 42 2.87 6.86 -3.86
CA ASN A 42 2.30 5.67 -4.47
C ASN A 42 2.96 5.43 -5.82
N ASN A 43 3.43 4.22 -6.06
CA ASN A 43 3.94 3.77 -7.35
C ASN A 43 3.40 2.39 -7.67
N VAL A 44 3.42 2.00 -8.93
CA VAL A 44 3.05 0.66 -9.38
C VAL A 44 4.29 0.01 -9.96
N GLU A 45 4.68 -1.12 -9.41
CA GLU A 45 5.84 -1.90 -9.85
C GLU A 45 5.39 -3.08 -10.70
N THR A 46 6.16 -3.40 -11.73
CA THR A 46 6.03 -4.68 -12.42
C THR A 46 6.77 -5.75 -11.64
N LYS A 47 6.13 -6.88 -11.39
CA LYS A 47 6.70 -8.03 -10.72
C LYS A 47 6.62 -9.29 -11.61
N PRO A 48 7.70 -10.07 -11.68
CA PRO A 48 9.03 -9.89 -11.05
C PRO A 48 9.77 -8.64 -11.53
N GLY A 49 10.53 -8.00 -10.62
CA GLY A 49 11.29 -6.79 -10.90
C GLY A 49 12.01 -6.24 -9.67
N ILE A 50 12.91 -5.26 -9.87
CA ILE A 50 13.76 -4.73 -8.78
C ILE A 50 13.08 -3.70 -7.89
N GLY A 51 11.94 -3.15 -8.30
CA GLY A 51 11.18 -2.20 -7.51
C GLY A 51 11.75 -0.77 -7.47
N PHE A 52 11.10 0.11 -6.68
CA PHE A 52 11.45 1.51 -6.48
C PHE A 52 11.40 1.88 -4.98
N PRO A 53 12.50 2.30 -4.36
CA PRO A 53 13.87 2.35 -4.87
C PRO A 53 14.39 0.98 -5.35
N LYS A 54 15.42 1.00 -6.18
CA LYS A 54 16.00 -0.22 -6.76
C LYS A 54 16.37 -1.22 -5.66
N GLU A 55 15.94 -2.47 -5.82
CA GLU A 55 16.20 -3.58 -4.90
C GLU A 55 15.70 -3.34 -3.45
N TRP A 56 14.61 -2.59 -3.25
CA TRP A 56 14.10 -2.26 -1.91
C TRP A 56 13.80 -3.47 -1.02
N GLU A 57 13.48 -4.63 -1.61
CA GLU A 57 13.22 -5.89 -0.89
C GLU A 57 14.51 -6.54 -0.34
N ASN A 58 15.68 -6.12 -0.81
CA ASN A 58 16.96 -6.65 -0.35
C ASN A 58 17.33 -6.06 1.02
N GLN A 59 16.82 -6.67 2.09
CA GLN A 59 17.09 -6.23 3.46
C GLN A 59 18.49 -6.60 3.99
N GLN A 60 19.33 -7.27 3.21
CA GLN A 60 20.77 -7.37 3.49
C GLN A 60 21.48 -6.06 3.13
N LYS A 61 21.04 -5.39 2.05
CA LYS A 61 21.51 -4.06 1.65
C LYS A 61 20.91 -2.97 2.56
N TRP A 62 19.61 -3.03 2.82
CA TRP A 62 18.86 -1.89 3.36
C TRP A 62 18.65 -1.87 4.88
N ASN A 63 18.84 -3.01 5.55
CA ASN A 63 18.71 -3.13 7.01
C ASN A 63 17.44 -2.53 7.62
N GLY A 64 16.30 -2.54 6.90
CA GLY A 64 15.02 -2.02 7.40
C GLY A 64 14.22 -3.03 8.22
N GLY A 65 13.22 -2.53 8.97
CA GLY A 65 12.32 -3.36 9.77
C GLY A 65 12.91 -3.82 11.10
N TRP A 66 12.37 -4.93 11.59
CA TRP A 66 12.73 -5.51 12.88
C TRP A 66 13.40 -6.87 12.69
N VAL A 67 14.22 -7.24 13.65
CA VAL A 67 14.83 -8.56 13.75
C VAL A 67 14.71 -9.09 15.18
N ARG A 68 14.49 -10.39 15.30
CA ARG A 68 14.51 -11.09 16.59
C ARG A 68 15.95 -11.50 16.92
N ASN A 69 16.52 -10.97 17.99
CA ASN A 69 17.88 -11.28 18.39
C ASN A 69 17.97 -12.69 19.04
N LYS A 70 19.19 -13.15 19.32
CA LYS A 70 19.45 -14.48 19.90
C LYS A 70 18.79 -14.69 21.27
N SER A 71 18.53 -13.61 22.02
CA SER A 71 17.82 -13.68 23.31
C SER A 71 16.29 -13.67 23.16
N GLY A 72 15.79 -13.66 21.93
CA GLY A 72 14.36 -13.65 21.66
C GLY A 72 13.70 -12.27 21.72
N LYS A 73 14.47 -11.20 21.86
CA LYS A 73 13.97 -9.82 21.92
C LYS A 73 13.95 -9.20 20.53
N LEU A 74 12.91 -8.40 20.28
CA LEU A 74 12.75 -7.65 19.03
C LEU A 74 13.64 -6.38 19.05
N GLU A 75 14.44 -6.21 18.00
CA GLU A 75 15.34 -5.06 17.82
C GLU A 75 15.21 -4.49 16.42
N LEU A 76 15.43 -3.16 16.28
CA LEU A 76 15.53 -2.53 14.96
C LEU A 76 16.74 -3.09 14.20
N LYS A 77 16.55 -3.46 12.94
CA LYS A 77 17.62 -4.02 12.11
C LYS A 77 18.73 -3.00 11.81
N ILE A 78 18.40 -1.70 11.75
CA ILE A 78 19.39 -0.61 11.66
C ILE A 78 20.28 -0.50 12.90
N GLY A 79 20.01 -1.24 13.96
CA GLY A 79 20.79 -1.30 15.20
C GLY A 79 20.15 -0.63 16.39
N GLY A 80 20.75 -0.85 17.57
CA GLY A 80 20.28 -0.30 18.84
C GLY A 80 20.56 1.21 19.02
N LYS A 81 20.18 1.75 20.18
CA LYS A 81 20.26 3.20 20.49
C LYS A 81 21.62 3.83 20.19
N ARG A 82 22.73 3.15 20.49
CA ARG A 82 24.10 3.66 20.23
C ARG A 82 24.36 3.83 18.73
N ARG A 83 23.96 2.86 17.90
CA ARG A 83 24.12 2.91 16.45
C ARG A 83 23.22 3.99 15.84
N ILE A 84 22.00 4.14 16.33
CA ILE A 84 21.07 5.22 15.91
C ILE A 84 21.70 6.60 16.18
N LEU A 85 22.34 6.80 17.36
CA LEU A 85 23.03 8.05 17.66
C LEU A 85 24.23 8.29 16.74
N ALA A 86 25.04 7.26 16.44
CA ALA A 86 26.14 7.38 15.51
C ALA A 86 25.64 7.70 14.07
N ASN A 87 24.56 7.10 13.65
CA ASN A 87 23.96 7.30 12.34
C ASN A 87 23.36 8.71 12.14
N ILE A 88 23.19 9.51 13.21
CA ILE A 88 22.84 10.93 13.07
C ILE A 88 23.93 11.69 12.29
N PHE A 89 25.18 11.32 12.49
CA PHE A 89 26.33 11.95 11.83
C PHE A 89 26.69 11.31 10.50
N ALA A 90 26.56 9.99 10.39
CA ALA A 90 26.86 9.23 9.16
C ALA A 90 25.94 8.00 9.08
N ASN A 91 24.96 8.01 8.17
CA ASN A 91 24.02 6.91 7.99
C ASN A 91 24.29 6.16 6.69
N PRO A 92 24.94 4.97 6.75
CA PRO A 92 25.29 4.20 5.55
C PRO A 92 24.10 3.49 4.90
N ASP A 93 22.95 3.39 5.60
CA ASP A 93 21.78 2.62 5.15
C ASP A 93 20.76 3.51 4.40
N LEU A 94 21.18 4.70 3.95
CA LEU A 94 20.31 5.61 3.20
C LEU A 94 20.34 5.29 1.71
N PRO A 95 19.20 5.34 1.01
CA PRO A 95 19.18 5.33 -0.44
C PRO A 95 19.87 6.57 -1.03
N GLU A 96 20.65 6.36 -2.07
CA GLU A 96 21.25 7.40 -2.90
C GLU A 96 20.33 7.71 -4.09
N ILE A 97 20.67 8.75 -4.86
CA ILE A 97 19.86 9.12 -6.02
C ILE A 97 19.85 8.04 -7.10
N ASP A 98 20.93 7.27 -7.20
CA ASP A 98 21.05 6.16 -8.16
C ASP A 98 20.16 4.97 -7.81
N ASP A 99 19.72 4.86 -6.56
CA ASP A 99 18.72 3.86 -6.14
C ASP A 99 17.30 4.28 -6.57
N TYR A 100 17.10 5.56 -6.85
CA TYR A 100 15.91 6.11 -7.46
C TYR A 100 16.12 6.36 -8.94
N TYR A 101 15.08 6.79 -9.64
CA TYR A 101 15.22 7.28 -11.02
C TYR A 101 15.46 8.77 -10.99
N GLU A 102 16.39 9.25 -11.80
CA GLU A 102 16.72 10.66 -11.90
C GLU A 102 15.51 11.43 -12.46
N PRO A 103 14.94 12.39 -11.71
CA PRO A 103 13.80 13.16 -12.18
C PRO A 103 14.23 14.10 -13.31
N PHE A 104 13.41 14.21 -14.35
CA PHE A 104 13.69 15.04 -15.52
C PHE A 104 12.45 15.79 -15.99
N ASP A 105 12.68 16.83 -16.76
CA ASP A 105 11.66 17.52 -17.54
C ASP A 105 12.19 17.73 -18.97
N PHE A 106 11.30 18.01 -19.91
CA PHE A 106 11.69 18.31 -21.27
C PHE A 106 11.96 19.81 -21.44
N ASP A 107 13.02 20.13 -22.18
CA ASP A 107 13.41 21.51 -22.50
C ASP A 107 12.50 22.08 -23.62
N TYR A 108 11.23 22.30 -23.26
CA TYR A 108 10.24 22.82 -24.22
C TYR A 108 10.55 24.25 -24.67
N GLN A 109 11.26 25.02 -23.85
CA GLN A 109 11.66 26.37 -24.22
C GLN A 109 12.57 26.38 -25.48
N HIS A 110 13.33 25.29 -25.68
CA HIS A 110 14.15 25.14 -26.87
C HIS A 110 13.33 25.16 -28.19
N LEU A 111 12.09 24.67 -28.12
CA LEU A 111 11.19 24.70 -29.30
C LEU A 111 10.83 26.12 -29.75
N HIS A 112 10.83 27.08 -28.81
CA HIS A 112 10.46 28.47 -29.07
C HIS A 112 11.68 29.34 -29.35
N THR A 113 12.86 28.97 -28.87
CA THR A 113 14.08 29.78 -28.95
C THR A 113 15.10 29.24 -29.95
N ALA A 114 14.81 28.10 -30.58
CA ALA A 114 15.68 27.54 -31.62
C ALA A 114 15.74 28.46 -32.81
N GLY A 115 16.97 28.74 -33.29
CA GLY A 115 17.19 29.50 -34.52
C GLY A 115 16.74 28.72 -35.76
N ASP A 116 16.64 29.45 -36.89
CA ASP A 116 16.29 28.85 -38.17
C ASP A 116 17.28 27.75 -38.57
N SER A 117 16.76 26.59 -38.90
CA SER A 117 17.54 25.41 -39.23
C SER A 117 16.81 24.54 -40.24
N LYS A 118 17.57 23.73 -41.00
CA LYS A 118 16.99 22.67 -41.84
C LYS A 118 16.35 21.53 -41.05
N HIS A 119 16.62 21.47 -39.76
CA HIS A 119 16.11 20.45 -38.86
C HIS A 119 15.07 21.06 -37.90
N GLN A 120 13.99 20.32 -37.64
CA GLN A 120 13.01 20.75 -36.65
C GLN A 120 13.61 20.70 -35.23
N PRO A 121 13.34 21.69 -34.39
CA PRO A 121 13.77 21.65 -33.00
C PRO A 121 13.06 20.51 -32.24
N VAL A 122 13.79 19.89 -31.35
CA VAL A 122 13.26 18.78 -30.52
C VAL A 122 13.51 19.12 -29.06
N ALA A 123 12.45 19.01 -28.25
CA ALA A 123 12.60 19.10 -26.80
C ALA A 123 13.44 17.91 -26.30
N ARG A 124 14.46 18.21 -25.50
CA ARG A 124 15.35 17.20 -24.93
C ARG A 124 15.18 17.10 -23.43
N PRO A 125 15.33 15.89 -22.85
CA PRO A 125 15.23 15.72 -21.42
C PRO A 125 16.40 16.42 -20.72
N ARG A 126 16.08 17.11 -19.61
CA ARG A 126 17.03 17.71 -18.66
C ARG A 126 16.79 17.15 -17.28
N SER A 127 17.87 16.79 -16.61
CA SER A 127 17.85 16.44 -15.21
C SER A 127 17.34 17.62 -14.36
N LEU A 128 16.38 17.37 -13.49
CA LEU A 128 15.92 18.35 -12.49
C LEU A 128 16.93 18.52 -11.35
N ILE A 129 17.92 17.64 -11.25
CA ILE A 129 18.97 17.68 -10.23
C ILE A 129 20.18 18.46 -10.74
N SER A 130 20.76 18.04 -11.87
CA SER A 130 21.99 18.63 -12.42
C SER A 130 21.74 19.77 -13.40
N GLY A 131 20.51 19.90 -13.95
CA GLY A 131 20.19 20.83 -15.04
C GLY A 131 20.81 20.45 -16.38
N GLN A 132 21.58 19.37 -16.45
CA GLN A 132 22.25 18.93 -17.68
C GLN A 132 21.29 18.15 -18.59
N ARG A 133 21.59 18.10 -19.87
CA ARG A 133 20.90 17.23 -20.83
C ARG A 133 21.19 15.78 -20.49
N MET A 134 20.15 14.95 -20.53
CA MET A 134 20.26 13.53 -20.32
C MET A 134 20.40 12.80 -21.65
N GLU A 135 21.38 11.92 -21.74
CA GLU A 135 21.59 11.08 -22.94
C GLU A 135 20.62 9.89 -22.92
N LYS A 136 20.32 9.38 -21.74
CA LYS A 136 19.40 8.26 -21.51
C LYS A 136 18.35 8.67 -20.48
N ILE A 137 17.10 8.41 -20.79
CA ILE A 137 15.98 8.57 -19.87
C ILE A 137 15.69 7.20 -19.25
N GLU A 138 15.65 7.14 -17.93
CA GLU A 138 15.03 6.05 -17.21
C GLU A 138 13.68 6.56 -16.69
N TRP A 139 12.59 5.99 -17.23
CA TRP A 139 11.25 6.34 -16.77
C TRP A 139 11.03 5.73 -15.38
N GLY A 140 10.96 6.57 -14.38
CA GLY A 140 10.61 6.12 -13.04
C GLY A 140 9.10 6.10 -12.81
N PRO A 141 8.65 5.35 -11.85
CA PRO A 141 9.26 4.19 -11.21
C PRO A 141 8.89 2.90 -11.94
N ASN A 142 9.85 2.21 -12.52
CA ASN A 142 9.75 0.90 -13.19
C ASN A 142 8.89 0.84 -14.47
N TRP A 143 8.70 1.94 -15.14
CA TRP A 143 7.87 1.95 -16.36
C TRP A 143 8.53 1.22 -17.54
N GLU A 144 9.85 1.16 -17.56
CA GLU A 144 10.58 0.39 -18.57
C GLU A 144 10.43 -1.12 -18.40
N GLU A 145 10.27 -1.59 -17.17
CA GLU A 145 10.03 -2.99 -16.87
C GLU A 145 8.66 -3.47 -17.39
N ILE A 146 7.68 -2.56 -17.51
CA ILE A 146 6.36 -2.84 -18.07
C ILE A 146 6.47 -3.24 -19.54
N LEU A 147 7.45 -2.68 -20.26
CA LEU A 147 7.68 -2.98 -21.69
C LEU A 147 8.47 -4.28 -21.91
N GLY A 148 8.82 -4.98 -20.84
CA GLY A 148 9.39 -6.33 -20.92
C GLY A 148 10.85 -6.41 -21.36
N THR A 149 11.57 -5.30 -21.43
CA THR A 149 12.87 -5.23 -22.08
C THR A 149 14.07 -5.61 -21.19
N GLU A 150 13.89 -5.78 -19.88
CA GLU A 150 15.03 -5.97 -18.97
C GLU A 150 15.01 -7.27 -18.17
N PHE A 151 15.20 -8.37 -18.88
CA PHE A 151 15.39 -9.69 -18.29
C PHE A 151 16.45 -9.72 -17.15
N ALA A 152 17.56 -9.02 -17.30
CA ALA A 152 18.61 -8.94 -16.29
C ALA A 152 18.14 -8.32 -14.97
N LYS A 153 17.22 -7.35 -15.01
CA LYS A 153 16.62 -6.76 -13.80
C LYS A 153 15.62 -7.70 -13.14
N ARG A 154 14.82 -8.43 -13.94
CA ARG A 154 13.84 -9.40 -13.42
C ARG A 154 14.51 -10.54 -12.65
N LYS A 155 15.64 -11.04 -13.13
CA LYS A 155 16.43 -12.09 -12.42
C LYS A 155 16.93 -11.64 -11.05
N LYS A 156 17.03 -10.33 -10.80
CA LYS A 156 17.48 -9.79 -9.50
C LYS A 156 16.33 -9.68 -8.48
N ASP A 157 15.10 -10.02 -8.85
CA ASP A 157 13.98 -10.02 -7.91
C ASP A 157 14.28 -10.95 -6.73
N LYS A 158 14.17 -10.40 -5.52
CA LYS A 158 14.58 -11.07 -4.28
C LYS A 158 13.62 -12.22 -3.91
N ASN A 159 12.39 -12.21 -4.41
CA ASN A 159 11.39 -13.23 -4.09
C ASN A 159 11.63 -14.57 -4.80
N PHE A 160 12.53 -14.61 -5.79
CA PHE A 160 13.03 -15.85 -6.35
C PHE A 160 14.14 -16.42 -5.46
N ASP A 161 13.89 -17.53 -4.81
CA ASP A 161 14.87 -18.29 -4.03
C ASP A 161 15.48 -19.46 -4.80
N ASP A 162 14.90 -19.85 -5.95
CA ASP A 162 15.33 -20.96 -6.79
C ASP A 162 15.82 -20.46 -8.17
N VAL A 163 16.98 -20.97 -8.60
CA VAL A 163 17.61 -20.66 -9.89
C VAL A 163 16.71 -21.11 -11.05
N VAL A 164 16.04 -22.27 -10.92
CA VAL A 164 15.12 -22.79 -11.93
C VAL A 164 13.93 -21.86 -12.14
N GLN A 165 13.34 -21.35 -11.05
CA GLN A 165 12.26 -20.37 -11.13
C GLN A 165 12.73 -19.05 -11.75
N LYS A 166 13.94 -18.58 -11.42
CA LYS A 166 14.53 -17.39 -12.06
C LYS A 166 14.65 -17.57 -13.56
N ASP A 167 15.08 -18.73 -14.01
CA ASP A 167 15.24 -19.00 -15.43
C ASP A 167 13.91 -19.17 -16.17
N ILE A 168 12.91 -19.81 -15.57
CA ILE A 168 11.59 -20.00 -16.16
C ILE A 168 10.80 -18.69 -16.20
N TYR A 169 10.62 -18.03 -15.05
CA TYR A 169 9.77 -16.85 -14.92
C TYR A 169 10.47 -15.55 -15.32
N GLY A 170 11.80 -15.53 -15.30
CA GLY A 170 12.56 -14.38 -15.76
C GLY A 170 12.69 -14.27 -17.27
N GLN A 171 12.64 -15.39 -18.02
CA GLN A 171 12.85 -15.40 -19.48
C GLN A 171 11.61 -15.08 -20.30
N PHE A 172 10.43 -15.45 -19.81
CA PHE A 172 9.20 -15.35 -20.58
C PHE A 172 8.21 -14.37 -19.98
N GLU A 173 8.04 -13.20 -20.58
CA GLU A 173 7.03 -12.22 -20.22
C GLU A 173 5.61 -12.80 -20.17
N LYS A 174 5.34 -13.79 -21.01
CA LYS A 174 4.05 -14.47 -21.10
C LYS A 174 3.82 -15.52 -20.03
N THR A 175 4.84 -15.83 -19.20
CA THR A 175 4.70 -16.91 -18.21
C THR A 175 4.03 -16.42 -16.94
N PHE A 176 4.51 -15.33 -16.36
CA PHE A 176 3.93 -14.69 -15.18
C PHE A 176 4.41 -13.24 -15.09
N MET A 177 3.45 -12.35 -14.98
CA MET A 177 3.68 -10.94 -14.69
C MET A 177 2.49 -10.41 -13.90
N MET A 178 2.76 -9.57 -12.93
CA MET A 178 1.74 -8.84 -12.19
C MET A 178 2.17 -7.40 -11.91
N TYR A 179 1.22 -6.58 -11.54
CA TYR A 179 1.47 -5.22 -11.09
C TYR A 179 1.27 -5.11 -9.59
N LEU A 180 2.25 -4.51 -8.91
CA LEU A 180 2.24 -4.31 -7.46
C LEU A 180 2.17 -2.81 -7.15
N PRO A 181 0.98 -2.25 -6.92
CA PRO A 181 0.85 -0.89 -6.41
C PRO A 181 1.39 -0.82 -4.97
N ARG A 182 2.33 0.08 -4.71
CA ARG A 182 2.97 0.24 -3.40
C ARG A 182 2.81 1.64 -2.86
N LEU A 183 2.47 1.73 -1.59
CA LEU A 183 2.39 2.97 -0.82
C LEU A 183 2.96 2.70 0.59
N CYS A 184 2.85 3.67 1.50
CA CYS A 184 3.18 3.41 2.90
C CYS A 184 2.19 2.43 3.51
N GLU A 185 2.70 1.42 4.21
CA GLU A 185 1.90 0.35 4.81
C GLU A 185 1.19 0.76 6.11
N HIS A 186 1.44 1.96 6.65
CA HIS A 186 0.87 2.47 7.91
C HIS A 186 0.83 1.42 9.04
N CYS A 187 1.94 0.73 9.20
CA CYS A 187 2.13 -0.46 10.04
C CYS A 187 1.59 -0.34 11.47
N LEU A 188 1.17 -1.47 12.07
CA LEU A 188 0.84 -1.53 13.50
C LEU A 188 2.08 -1.45 14.39
N ASN A 189 3.21 -2.03 13.94
CA ASN A 189 4.51 -1.98 14.62
C ASN A 189 5.56 -1.23 13.75
N PRO A 190 5.44 0.12 13.61
CA PRO A 190 6.20 0.88 12.64
C PRO A 190 7.65 1.08 13.08
N ALA A 191 8.61 0.43 12.39
CA ALA A 191 10.03 0.60 12.62
C ALA A 191 10.51 2.05 12.44
N CYS A 192 9.86 2.79 11.54
CA CYS A 192 10.15 4.21 11.29
C CYS A 192 9.80 5.09 12.48
N VAL A 193 8.72 4.81 13.22
CA VAL A 193 8.35 5.53 14.45
C VAL A 193 9.39 5.24 15.55
N ALA A 194 9.71 3.97 15.74
CA ALA A 194 10.65 3.54 16.78
C ALA A 194 12.09 4.03 16.54
N SER A 195 12.45 4.34 15.29
CA SER A 195 13.80 4.80 14.93
C SER A 195 14.01 6.30 15.02
N CYS A 196 12.96 7.10 15.20
CA CYS A 196 13.06 8.56 15.19
C CYS A 196 13.49 9.11 16.53
N PRO A 197 14.70 9.70 16.68
CA PRO A 197 15.16 10.21 17.96
C PRO A 197 14.39 11.44 18.46
N SER A 198 13.83 12.25 17.55
CA SER A 198 13.06 13.45 17.90
C SER A 198 11.57 13.17 18.17
N GLY A 199 11.09 11.93 17.96
CA GLY A 199 9.67 11.62 18.07
C GLY A 199 8.79 12.36 17.04
N ALA A 200 9.36 12.86 15.94
CA ALA A 200 8.62 13.59 14.92
C ALA A 200 7.68 12.70 14.13
N ILE A 201 8.04 11.43 13.92
CA ILE A 201 7.16 10.46 13.27
C ILE A 201 6.35 9.73 14.32
N TYR A 202 5.05 9.67 14.14
CA TYR A 202 4.11 9.13 15.13
C TYR A 202 2.94 8.42 14.44
N LYS A 203 2.28 7.56 15.20
CA LYS A 203 1.04 6.88 14.80
C LYS A 203 -0.13 7.59 15.48
N ARG A 204 -1.11 7.99 14.71
CA ARG A 204 -2.34 8.60 15.24
C ARG A 204 -3.13 7.55 16.02
N GLU A 205 -3.74 7.92 17.13
CA GLU A 205 -4.54 6.99 17.93
C GLU A 205 -5.94 6.79 17.36
N GLU A 206 -6.50 7.83 16.73
CA GLU A 206 -7.87 7.85 16.23
C GLU A 206 -8.09 6.98 14.99
N ASP A 207 -7.12 6.86 14.10
CA ASP A 207 -7.26 6.17 12.82
C ASP A 207 -6.08 5.27 12.44
N GLY A 208 -5.05 5.27 13.29
CA GLY A 208 -3.84 4.49 13.08
C GLY A 208 -2.92 4.96 11.95
N ILE A 209 -3.18 6.10 11.34
CA ILE A 209 -2.34 6.66 10.28
C ILE A 209 -1.01 7.12 10.86
N VAL A 210 0.10 6.71 10.23
CA VAL A 210 1.43 7.16 10.62
C VAL A 210 1.78 8.45 9.89
N LEU A 211 2.10 9.52 10.64
CA LEU A 211 2.43 10.84 10.11
C LEU A 211 3.80 11.32 10.60
N ILE A 212 4.29 12.39 9.98
CA ILE A 212 5.51 13.09 10.39
C ILE A 212 5.15 14.54 10.75
N ASP A 213 5.39 14.91 12.00
CA ASP A 213 5.31 16.28 12.46
C ASP A 213 6.49 17.07 11.88
N GLN A 214 6.20 17.99 10.96
CA GLN A 214 7.21 18.74 10.24
C GLN A 214 7.96 19.72 11.14
N ASP A 215 7.35 20.21 12.22
CA ASP A 215 8.00 21.14 13.16
C ASP A 215 9.03 20.42 14.03
N LYS A 216 8.75 19.16 14.40
CA LYS A 216 9.66 18.31 15.19
C LYS A 216 10.70 17.58 14.35
N CYS A 217 10.50 17.44 13.04
CA CYS A 217 11.44 16.74 12.17
C CYS A 217 12.77 17.48 12.11
N ARG A 218 13.88 16.78 12.39
CA ARG A 218 15.25 17.33 12.35
C ARG A 218 16.06 16.85 11.13
N GLY A 219 15.41 16.15 10.20
CA GLY A 219 16.07 15.72 8.96
C GLY A 219 17.14 14.63 9.11
N TRP A 220 17.19 13.91 10.24
CA TRP A 220 18.21 12.86 10.47
C TRP A 220 18.02 11.61 9.62
N ARG A 221 16.90 11.47 8.95
CA ARG A 221 16.61 10.39 7.98
C ARG A 221 16.63 8.96 8.54
N MET A 222 16.64 8.78 9.89
CA MET A 222 16.59 7.45 10.51
C MET A 222 15.34 6.68 10.11
N CYS A 223 14.21 7.37 9.94
CA CYS A 223 12.95 6.78 9.47
C CYS A 223 13.04 6.24 8.03
N VAL A 224 13.86 6.87 7.16
CA VAL A 224 14.11 6.40 5.79
C VAL A 224 14.83 5.06 5.80
N SER A 225 15.91 4.95 6.60
CA SER A 225 16.67 3.70 6.74
C SER A 225 15.84 2.60 7.38
N ALA A 226 15.13 2.91 8.48
CA ALA A 226 14.36 1.93 9.23
C ALA A 226 13.14 1.38 8.49
N CYS A 227 12.58 2.12 7.52
CA CYS A 227 11.44 1.65 6.75
C CYS A 227 11.87 0.50 5.81
N PRO A 228 11.40 -0.75 6.00
CA PRO A 228 11.79 -1.84 5.11
C PRO A 228 11.17 -1.70 3.71
N TYR A 229 10.04 -1.02 3.60
CA TYR A 229 9.36 -0.75 2.33
C TYR A 229 9.94 0.46 1.60
N LYS A 230 10.87 1.22 2.20
CA LYS A 230 11.49 2.43 1.63
C LYS A 230 10.46 3.45 1.08
N LYS A 231 9.35 3.63 1.84
CA LYS A 231 8.26 4.57 1.51
C LYS A 231 8.30 5.87 2.30
N ILE A 232 9.49 6.26 2.77
CA ILE A 232 9.77 7.57 3.38
C ILE A 232 10.86 8.23 2.55
N TYR A 233 10.64 9.46 2.19
CA TYR A 233 11.49 10.25 1.31
C TYR A 233 12.02 11.47 2.05
N TYR A 234 13.11 12.03 1.58
CA TYR A 234 13.69 13.23 2.14
C TYR A 234 13.45 14.41 1.19
N ASN A 235 12.89 15.48 1.69
CA ASN A 235 12.72 16.71 0.93
C ASN A 235 14.00 17.53 1.04
N TRP A 236 14.75 17.61 -0.05
CA TRP A 236 16.05 18.28 -0.11
C TRP A 236 15.95 19.81 0.04
N LYS A 237 14.81 20.41 -0.33
CA LYS A 237 14.56 21.84 -0.17
C LYS A 237 14.26 22.20 1.28
N THR A 238 13.41 21.45 1.95
CA THR A 238 12.98 21.75 3.33
C THR A 238 13.87 21.11 4.39
N GLY A 239 14.72 20.15 4.04
CA GLY A 239 15.52 19.39 4.99
C GLY A 239 14.71 18.45 5.88
N LYS A 240 13.52 18.03 5.48
CA LYS A 240 12.58 17.25 6.28
C LYS A 240 12.24 15.92 5.59
N SER A 241 11.87 14.92 6.39
CA SER A 241 11.35 13.66 5.85
C SER A 241 9.86 13.75 5.57
N GLU A 242 9.43 13.12 4.49
CA GLU A 242 8.04 13.10 4.05
C GLU A 242 7.62 11.70 3.58
N LYS A 243 6.34 11.39 3.67
CA LYS A 243 5.79 10.10 3.25
C LYS A 243 4.30 10.21 2.95
N CYS A 244 3.74 9.14 2.38
CA CYS A 244 2.29 9.01 2.22
C CYS A 244 1.57 9.32 3.54
N THR A 245 0.62 10.23 3.49
CA THR A 245 -0.20 10.66 4.63
C THR A 245 -1.52 9.89 4.71
N PHE A 246 -1.73 8.89 3.86
CA PHE A 246 -3.01 8.21 3.63
C PHE A 246 -4.15 9.18 3.27
N CYS A 247 -3.81 10.33 2.73
CA CYS A 247 -4.71 11.45 2.45
C CYS A 247 -5.62 11.78 3.64
N PHE A 248 -5.07 11.81 4.87
CA PHE A 248 -5.86 11.94 6.10
C PHE A 248 -6.88 13.09 6.09
N PRO A 249 -6.65 14.25 5.44
CA PRO A 249 -7.67 15.27 5.37
C PRO A 249 -8.94 14.83 4.62
N ARG A 250 -8.78 13.94 3.63
CA ARG A 250 -9.90 13.33 2.90
C ARG A 250 -10.58 12.25 3.73
N ILE A 251 -9.78 11.43 4.42
CA ILE A 251 -10.30 10.39 5.34
C ILE A 251 -11.15 11.02 6.44
N GLU A 252 -10.70 12.09 7.06
CA GLU A 252 -11.45 12.86 8.06
C GLU A 252 -12.76 13.42 7.50
N ALA A 253 -12.79 13.72 6.21
CA ALA A 253 -13.99 14.16 5.48
C ALA A 253 -14.90 12.99 5.02
N GLY A 254 -14.57 11.75 5.38
CA GLY A 254 -15.30 10.57 4.90
C GLY A 254 -15.07 10.26 3.41
N GLN A 255 -14.02 10.83 2.81
CA GLN A 255 -13.67 10.64 1.41
C GLN A 255 -12.50 9.65 1.25
N PRO A 256 -12.46 8.85 0.17
CA PRO A 256 -11.36 7.95 -0.08
C PRO A 256 -10.06 8.69 -0.41
N THR A 257 -8.93 7.98 -0.27
CA THR A 257 -7.63 8.49 -0.70
C THR A 257 -7.64 8.78 -2.20
N VAL A 258 -6.88 9.79 -2.64
CA VAL A 258 -6.81 10.18 -4.06
C VAL A 258 -6.49 8.98 -4.96
N CYS A 259 -5.51 8.17 -4.59
CA CYS A 259 -5.10 6.98 -5.35
C CYS A 259 -6.18 5.88 -5.39
N SER A 260 -7.10 5.84 -4.42
CA SER A 260 -8.20 4.87 -4.40
C SER A 260 -9.35 5.34 -5.28
N GLU A 261 -9.67 6.62 -5.23
CA GLU A 261 -10.77 7.21 -6.00
C GLU A 261 -10.47 7.21 -7.50
N THR A 262 -9.23 7.55 -7.89
CA THR A 262 -8.81 7.61 -9.29
C THR A 262 -8.44 6.25 -9.91
N CYS A 263 -8.59 5.16 -9.16
CA CYS A 263 -8.23 3.83 -9.64
C CYS A 263 -9.20 3.33 -10.72
N VAL A 264 -8.74 3.24 -11.96
CA VAL A 264 -9.51 2.78 -13.12
C VAL A 264 -10.02 1.35 -12.93
N GLY A 265 -9.17 0.44 -12.46
CA GLY A 265 -9.52 -0.97 -12.22
C GLY A 265 -10.37 -1.23 -10.98
N ARG A 266 -10.69 -0.18 -10.20
CA ARG A 266 -11.47 -0.29 -8.94
C ARG A 266 -10.89 -1.34 -7.98
N ILE A 267 -9.54 -1.39 -7.88
CA ILE A 267 -8.84 -2.43 -7.12
C ILE A 267 -8.63 -2.08 -5.64
N ARG A 268 -8.94 -0.85 -5.23
CA ARG A 268 -8.62 -0.33 -3.90
C ARG A 268 -9.86 -0.25 -3.02
N TYR A 269 -9.72 -0.76 -1.80
CA TYR A 269 -10.77 -0.82 -0.80
C TYR A 269 -10.25 -0.18 0.48
N LEU A 270 -11.08 0.59 1.15
CA LEU A 270 -10.77 1.25 2.42
C LEU A 270 -11.80 0.85 3.47
N GLY A 271 -11.35 0.50 4.65
CA GLY A 271 -12.23 0.11 5.74
C GLY A 271 -11.51 0.13 7.09
N VAL A 272 -12.29 0.03 8.15
CA VAL A 272 -11.81 0.04 9.53
C VAL A 272 -11.56 -1.39 9.99
N LEU A 273 -10.48 -1.58 10.74
CA LEU A 273 -10.18 -2.80 11.49
C LEU A 273 -10.11 -2.47 12.98
N LEU A 274 -10.79 -3.26 13.80
CA LEU A 274 -10.61 -3.26 15.25
C LEU A 274 -9.52 -4.26 15.62
N TYR A 275 -8.66 -3.89 16.56
CA TYR A 275 -7.54 -4.72 16.95
C TYR A 275 -7.19 -4.59 18.43
N ASP A 276 -6.57 -5.64 18.99
CA ASP A 276 -6.06 -5.65 20.35
C ASP A 276 -4.62 -5.15 20.39
N ALA A 277 -4.41 -3.94 20.91
CA ALA A 277 -3.10 -3.33 20.99
C ALA A 277 -2.10 -4.11 21.86
N ASP A 278 -2.58 -4.87 22.85
CA ASP A 278 -1.74 -5.69 23.72
C ASP A 278 -1.08 -6.87 22.97
N LYS A 279 -1.68 -7.32 21.88
CA LYS A 279 -1.18 -8.43 21.05
C LYS A 279 -0.10 -8.02 20.04
N ILE A 280 0.07 -6.72 19.73
CA ILE A 280 1.01 -6.25 18.70
C ILE A 280 2.45 -6.73 18.96
N ALA A 281 2.95 -6.52 20.19
CA ALA A 281 4.32 -6.91 20.53
C ALA A 281 4.51 -8.42 20.52
N ILE A 282 3.49 -9.18 20.90
CA ILE A 282 3.50 -10.65 20.89
C ILE A 282 3.59 -11.14 19.44
N ALA A 283 2.71 -10.66 18.57
CA ALA A 283 2.68 -11.05 17.17
C ALA A 283 3.98 -10.68 16.44
N ALA A 284 4.48 -9.46 16.63
CA ALA A 284 5.74 -9.04 16.02
C ALA A 284 6.94 -9.87 16.49
N ASN A 285 6.89 -10.45 17.69
CA ASN A 285 7.95 -11.27 18.27
C ASN A 285 7.79 -12.78 18.04
N THR A 286 6.86 -13.22 17.22
CA THR A 286 6.64 -14.62 16.85
C THR A 286 7.96 -15.26 16.37
N PRO A 287 8.38 -16.41 16.93
CA PRO A 287 9.69 -17.00 16.63
C PRO A 287 9.88 -17.40 15.18
N ASN A 288 8.94 -18.16 14.63
CA ASN A 288 8.98 -18.64 13.25
C ASN A 288 8.35 -17.61 12.31
N GLU A 289 9.06 -17.25 11.24
CA GLU A 289 8.62 -16.24 10.29
C GLU A 289 7.38 -16.66 9.50
N LYS A 290 7.21 -17.95 9.24
CA LYS A 290 6.03 -18.49 8.56
C LYS A 290 4.74 -18.33 9.36
N ASP A 291 4.84 -18.23 10.68
CA ASP A 291 3.69 -18.07 11.57
C ASP A 291 3.28 -16.59 11.72
N LEU A 292 4.09 -15.64 11.19
CA LEU A 292 3.82 -14.20 11.32
C LEU A 292 2.52 -13.76 10.67
N TYR A 293 2.13 -14.37 9.55
CA TYR A 293 0.85 -14.10 8.92
C TYR A 293 -0.31 -14.42 9.87
N GLN A 294 -0.34 -15.62 10.44
CA GLN A 294 -1.40 -16.00 11.38
C GLN A 294 -1.34 -15.15 12.65
N ALA A 295 -0.15 -14.90 13.19
CA ALA A 295 0.02 -14.05 14.36
C ALA A 295 -0.50 -12.62 14.12
N GLN A 296 -0.35 -12.08 12.90
CA GLN A 296 -0.95 -10.80 12.53
C GLN A 296 -2.47 -10.86 12.48
N LEU A 297 -3.06 -11.94 11.94
CA LEU A 297 -4.52 -12.11 11.93
C LEU A 297 -5.10 -12.16 13.35
N ASP A 298 -4.41 -12.81 14.28
CA ASP A 298 -4.87 -13.00 15.67
C ASP A 298 -4.90 -11.69 16.50
N ILE A 299 -4.35 -10.61 15.98
CA ILE A 299 -4.44 -9.26 16.57
C ILE A 299 -5.85 -8.68 16.36
N PHE A 300 -6.46 -8.96 15.20
CA PHE A 300 -7.72 -8.35 14.80
C PHE A 300 -8.90 -9.01 15.48
N LEU A 301 -9.92 -8.19 15.74
CA LEU A 301 -11.08 -8.55 16.53
C LEU A 301 -12.33 -8.60 15.64
N ASP A 302 -13.25 -9.49 15.95
CA ASP A 302 -14.55 -9.54 15.26
C ASP A 302 -15.38 -8.30 15.63
N PRO A 303 -15.71 -7.42 14.69
CA PRO A 303 -16.48 -6.22 14.95
C PRO A 303 -17.95 -6.49 15.28
N ASN A 304 -18.41 -7.74 15.11
CA ASN A 304 -19.77 -8.16 15.44
C ASN A 304 -19.86 -8.83 16.83
N ASP A 305 -18.73 -9.15 17.47
CA ASP A 305 -18.72 -9.74 18.81
C ASP A 305 -19.18 -8.69 19.85
N PRO A 306 -20.25 -8.96 20.62
CA PRO A 306 -20.74 -8.04 21.65
C PRO A 306 -19.68 -7.68 22.70
N VAL A 307 -18.74 -8.58 23.00
CA VAL A 307 -17.65 -8.33 23.95
C VAL A 307 -16.67 -7.31 23.38
N VAL A 308 -16.33 -7.43 22.09
CA VAL A 308 -15.47 -6.48 21.38
C VAL A 308 -16.14 -5.13 21.28
N ILE A 309 -17.42 -5.08 20.93
CA ILE A 309 -18.20 -3.83 20.84
C ILE A 309 -18.23 -3.12 22.20
N ALA A 310 -18.52 -3.84 23.28
CA ALA A 310 -18.54 -3.26 24.62
C ALA A 310 -17.15 -2.72 25.03
N ALA A 311 -16.09 -3.47 24.74
CA ALA A 311 -14.72 -3.05 25.01
C ALA A 311 -14.31 -1.85 24.14
N ALA A 312 -14.71 -1.79 22.87
CA ALA A 312 -14.46 -0.68 21.98
C ALA A 312 -15.11 0.63 22.49
N ARG A 313 -16.36 0.54 22.93
CA ARG A 313 -17.06 1.67 23.57
C ARG A 313 -16.37 2.14 24.85
N ALA A 314 -15.94 1.21 25.69
CA ALA A 314 -15.20 1.53 26.92
C ALA A 314 -13.87 2.24 26.66
N GLU A 315 -13.23 1.95 25.53
CA GLU A 315 -11.99 2.62 25.08
C GLU A 315 -12.26 3.93 24.30
N GLY A 316 -13.54 4.37 24.21
CA GLY A 316 -13.92 5.64 23.58
C GLY A 316 -14.01 5.60 22.04
N ILE A 317 -14.09 4.40 21.44
CA ILE A 317 -14.31 4.28 19.99
C ILE A 317 -15.77 4.60 19.69
N GLY A 318 -16.00 5.59 18.83
CA GLY A 318 -17.35 6.05 18.47
C GLY A 318 -18.14 5.02 17.67
N GLU A 319 -19.47 5.10 17.77
CA GLU A 319 -20.40 4.18 17.07
C GLU A 319 -20.18 4.18 15.54
N ASN A 320 -19.80 5.31 14.97
CA ASN A 320 -19.49 5.43 13.54
C ASN A 320 -18.34 4.51 13.13
N TRP A 321 -17.32 4.40 13.98
CA TRP A 321 -16.16 3.56 13.77
C TRP A 321 -16.52 2.09 13.91
N ILE A 322 -17.34 1.74 14.93
CA ILE A 322 -17.83 0.37 15.15
C ILE A 322 -18.66 -0.09 13.95
N LYS A 323 -19.64 0.73 13.52
CA LYS A 323 -20.46 0.43 12.34
C LYS A 323 -19.62 0.33 11.05
N ALA A 324 -18.61 1.18 10.91
CA ALA A 324 -17.69 1.10 9.77
C ALA A 324 -16.85 -0.19 9.80
N ALA A 325 -16.41 -0.63 10.97
CA ALA A 325 -15.69 -1.90 11.12
C ALA A 325 -16.56 -3.12 10.77
N GLN A 326 -17.83 -3.12 11.16
CA GLN A 326 -18.80 -4.19 10.84
C GLN A 326 -19.06 -4.34 9.34
N ARG A 327 -18.91 -3.26 8.58
CA ARG A 327 -19.10 -3.23 7.11
C ARG A 327 -17.79 -3.15 6.34
N SER A 328 -16.67 -3.31 7.02
CA SER A 328 -15.34 -3.08 6.45
C SER A 328 -14.98 -4.08 5.35
N PRO A 329 -14.74 -3.63 4.10
CA PRO A 329 -14.26 -4.50 3.05
C PRO A 329 -12.88 -5.09 3.37
N VAL A 330 -12.08 -4.37 4.16
CA VAL A 330 -10.76 -4.84 4.59
C VAL A 330 -10.90 -6.01 5.55
N TYR A 331 -11.83 -5.93 6.51
CA TYR A 331 -12.12 -7.05 7.41
C TYR A 331 -12.61 -8.28 6.66
N MET A 332 -13.58 -8.10 5.76
CA MET A 332 -14.14 -9.20 4.97
C MET A 332 -13.05 -9.91 4.15
N MET A 333 -12.22 -9.18 3.41
CA MET A 333 -11.23 -9.78 2.52
C MET A 333 -10.03 -10.38 3.26
N ALA A 334 -9.58 -9.76 4.35
CA ALA A 334 -8.37 -10.18 5.05
C ALA A 334 -8.65 -11.18 6.19
N MET A 335 -9.76 -11.00 6.93
CA MET A 335 -10.07 -11.79 8.14
C MET A 335 -11.10 -12.89 7.87
N ASP A 336 -12.23 -12.57 7.26
CA ASP A 336 -13.31 -13.52 7.01
C ASP A 336 -13.00 -14.42 5.80
N TRP A 337 -12.88 -13.84 4.63
CA TRP A 337 -12.61 -14.61 3.41
C TRP A 337 -11.15 -15.03 3.25
N LYS A 338 -10.23 -14.40 3.97
CA LYS A 338 -8.78 -14.70 3.95
C LYS A 338 -8.20 -14.78 2.54
N VAL A 339 -8.64 -13.87 1.67
CA VAL A 339 -8.14 -13.72 0.29
C VAL A 339 -7.14 -12.58 0.13
N ALA A 340 -7.04 -11.68 1.11
CA ALA A 340 -6.06 -10.61 1.13
C ALA A 340 -4.94 -10.92 2.14
N LEU A 341 -3.69 -10.72 1.73
CA LEU A 341 -2.47 -11.09 2.43
C LEU A 341 -1.59 -9.86 2.66
N PRO A 342 -0.80 -9.79 3.75
CA PRO A 342 0.11 -8.67 4.00
C PRO A 342 1.36 -8.75 3.11
N LEU A 343 2.04 -7.63 2.91
CA LEU A 343 3.31 -7.58 2.18
C LEU A 343 4.48 -7.76 3.16
N HIS A 344 5.34 -8.76 2.91
CA HIS A 344 6.55 -9.04 3.66
C HIS A 344 6.36 -9.06 5.20
N PRO A 345 5.55 -9.99 5.72
CA PRO A 345 5.31 -10.10 7.17
C PRO A 345 6.60 -10.38 7.96
N GLU A 346 7.65 -10.96 7.33
CA GLU A 346 8.97 -11.20 7.93
C GLU A 346 9.70 -9.92 8.35
N TYR A 347 9.28 -8.75 7.86
CA TYR A 347 9.80 -7.46 8.35
C TYR A 347 9.28 -7.09 9.73
N ARG A 348 8.29 -7.83 10.25
CA ARG A 348 7.72 -7.72 11.61
C ARG A 348 7.13 -6.35 11.92
N THR A 349 6.78 -5.60 10.89
CA THR A 349 6.16 -4.28 11.00
C THR A 349 4.64 -4.32 11.05
N LEU A 350 4.03 -5.46 10.75
CA LEU A 350 2.58 -5.69 10.73
C LEU A 350 1.86 -4.66 9.84
N PRO A 351 2.01 -4.80 8.51
CA PRO A 351 1.45 -3.85 7.55
C PRO A 351 -0.09 -3.83 7.58
N MET A 352 -0.66 -2.66 7.27
CA MET A 352 -2.11 -2.43 7.23
C MET A 352 -2.65 -2.23 5.81
N VAL A 353 -1.79 -2.40 4.82
CA VAL A 353 -2.18 -2.56 3.42
C VAL A 353 -2.07 -4.03 3.04
N TRP A 354 -3.15 -4.57 2.48
CA TRP A 354 -3.32 -5.98 2.19
C TRP A 354 -3.44 -6.19 0.69
N TYR A 355 -3.04 -7.34 0.20
CA TYR A 355 -2.96 -7.63 -1.22
C TYR A 355 -3.68 -8.93 -1.55
N VAL A 356 -4.67 -8.87 -2.44
CA VAL A 356 -5.27 -10.07 -3.04
C VAL A 356 -4.35 -10.53 -4.17
N PRO A 357 -3.82 -11.76 -4.13
CA PRO A 357 -2.88 -12.25 -5.13
C PRO A 357 -3.53 -12.35 -6.52
N PRO A 358 -2.75 -12.19 -7.61
CA PRO A 358 -3.29 -12.27 -8.95
C PRO A 358 -3.50 -13.72 -9.36
N LEU A 359 -4.61 -13.99 -10.01
CA LEU A 359 -4.79 -15.19 -10.82
C LEU A 359 -4.21 -14.88 -12.20
N SER A 360 -3.08 -15.44 -12.52
CA SER A 360 -2.45 -15.30 -13.84
C SER A 360 -3.39 -15.74 -14.98
N PRO A 361 -3.12 -15.44 -16.26
CA PRO A 361 -4.11 -15.52 -17.34
C PRO A 361 -4.79 -16.90 -17.46
N ILE A 362 -5.92 -17.04 -16.76
CA ILE A 362 -6.83 -18.19 -16.84
C ILE A 362 -7.15 -18.48 -18.30
N GLN A 363 -7.34 -17.45 -19.12
CA GLN A 363 -7.67 -17.57 -20.52
C GLN A 363 -6.62 -18.33 -21.33
N SER A 364 -5.33 -18.13 -21.04
CA SER A 364 -4.25 -18.86 -21.70
C SER A 364 -4.23 -20.34 -21.31
N ALA A 365 -4.58 -20.67 -20.07
CA ALA A 365 -4.67 -22.04 -19.61
C ALA A 365 -5.88 -22.77 -20.22
N VAL A 366 -7.02 -22.11 -20.34
CA VAL A 366 -8.21 -22.64 -21.01
C VAL A 366 -7.93 -22.90 -22.50
N GLN A 367 -7.27 -21.96 -23.19
CA GLN A 367 -6.86 -22.14 -24.59
C GLN A 367 -5.86 -23.28 -24.77
N ALA A 368 -5.04 -23.59 -23.77
CA ALA A 368 -4.13 -24.74 -23.79
C ALA A 368 -4.81 -26.07 -23.45
N GLY A 369 -6.14 -26.09 -23.28
CA GLY A 369 -6.91 -27.32 -23.01
C GLY A 369 -6.85 -27.82 -21.57
N HIS A 370 -6.39 -26.98 -20.63
CA HIS A 370 -6.42 -27.31 -19.19
C HIS A 370 -7.85 -27.16 -18.68
N VAL A 371 -8.43 -28.26 -18.22
CA VAL A 371 -9.81 -28.35 -17.75
C VAL A 371 -9.80 -28.39 -16.21
N GLY A 372 -10.60 -27.55 -15.57
CA GLY A 372 -10.71 -27.45 -14.12
C GLY A 372 -11.95 -28.17 -13.55
N MET A 373 -12.33 -27.78 -12.33
CA MET A 373 -13.39 -28.39 -11.54
C MET A 373 -14.72 -28.55 -12.27
N ASN A 374 -15.09 -27.61 -13.15
CA ASN A 374 -16.36 -27.65 -13.94
C ASN A 374 -16.10 -27.82 -15.43
N GLY A 375 -14.97 -28.37 -15.83
CA GLY A 375 -14.65 -28.58 -17.22
C GLY A 375 -14.21 -27.37 -18.03
N GLU A 376 -14.27 -26.16 -17.45
CA GLU A 376 -14.00 -24.91 -18.15
C GLU A 376 -13.05 -23.96 -17.42
N ILE A 377 -13.02 -23.95 -16.09
CA ILE A 377 -12.08 -23.13 -15.31
C ILE A 377 -10.94 -24.04 -14.82
N PRO A 378 -9.68 -23.72 -15.17
CA PRO A 378 -8.55 -24.56 -14.80
C PRO A 378 -8.34 -24.58 -13.29
N ASP A 379 -7.83 -25.68 -12.77
CA ASP A 379 -7.38 -25.78 -11.39
C ASP A 379 -6.10 -24.98 -11.17
N LEU A 380 -5.77 -24.70 -9.90
CA LEU A 380 -4.61 -23.89 -9.54
C LEU A 380 -3.29 -24.48 -10.07
N LYS A 381 -3.18 -25.80 -10.15
CA LYS A 381 -1.95 -26.47 -10.61
C LYS A 381 -1.66 -26.25 -12.09
N SER A 382 -2.71 -26.09 -12.90
CA SER A 382 -2.59 -25.83 -14.33
C SER A 382 -2.31 -24.37 -14.67
N LEU A 383 -2.49 -23.42 -13.72
CA LEU A 383 -2.34 -22.00 -13.96
C LEU A 383 -0.89 -21.48 -13.99
N ARG A 384 0.11 -22.32 -13.81
CA ARG A 384 1.53 -21.92 -13.81
C ARG A 384 1.85 -20.68 -12.96
N ILE A 385 1.13 -20.49 -11.86
CA ILE A 385 1.38 -19.40 -10.92
C ILE A 385 2.59 -19.76 -10.06
N PRO A 386 3.59 -18.88 -9.89
CA PRO A 386 4.75 -19.14 -9.06
C PRO A 386 4.39 -19.01 -7.57
N LEU A 387 3.77 -20.04 -6.99
CA LEU A 387 3.26 -20.03 -5.61
C LEU A 387 4.35 -19.67 -4.60
N ARG A 388 5.53 -20.25 -4.75
CA ARG A 388 6.69 -19.97 -3.89
C ARG A 388 7.10 -18.50 -3.92
N TYR A 389 7.13 -17.90 -5.12
CA TYR A 389 7.42 -16.49 -5.29
C TYR A 389 6.39 -15.59 -4.57
N LEU A 390 5.10 -15.88 -4.75
CA LEU A 390 4.02 -15.16 -4.06
C LEU A 390 4.09 -15.36 -2.55
N ALA A 391 4.40 -16.57 -2.09
CA ALA A 391 4.55 -16.87 -0.67
C ALA A 391 5.73 -16.12 -0.05
N ASN A 392 6.86 -16.03 -0.73
CA ASN A 392 8.02 -15.25 -0.27
C ASN A 392 7.68 -13.76 -0.12
N MET A 393 6.83 -13.23 -0.99
CA MET A 393 6.42 -11.84 -0.95
C MET A 393 5.30 -11.55 0.08
N LEU A 394 4.34 -12.47 0.24
CA LEU A 394 3.09 -12.19 0.95
C LEU A 394 2.93 -12.94 2.30
N THR A 395 3.66 -14.03 2.51
CA THR A 395 3.46 -14.92 3.66
C THR A 395 4.74 -15.47 4.27
N ALA A 396 5.88 -14.77 4.07
CA ALA A 396 7.20 -15.20 4.56
C ALA A 396 7.57 -16.64 4.15
N GLY A 397 7.18 -17.05 2.95
CA GLY A 397 7.48 -18.38 2.38
C GLY A 397 6.53 -19.50 2.80
N ASP A 398 5.41 -19.22 3.46
CA ASP A 398 4.34 -20.19 3.67
C ASP A 398 3.37 -20.16 2.47
N GLU A 399 3.33 -21.25 1.70
CA GLU A 399 2.49 -21.34 0.50
C GLU A 399 1.00 -21.57 0.82
N ALA A 400 0.68 -22.14 1.96
CA ALA A 400 -0.69 -22.54 2.29
C ALA A 400 -1.71 -21.38 2.29
N PRO A 401 -1.43 -20.18 2.84
CA PRO A 401 -2.37 -19.07 2.76
C PRO A 401 -2.55 -18.53 1.33
N VAL A 402 -1.48 -18.55 0.51
CA VAL A 402 -1.53 -18.12 -0.89
C VAL A 402 -2.41 -19.07 -1.70
N VAL A 403 -2.19 -20.38 -1.56
CA VAL A 403 -3.00 -21.43 -2.21
C VAL A 403 -4.46 -21.26 -1.83
N ARG A 404 -4.77 -21.16 -0.54
CA ARG A 404 -6.14 -20.95 -0.05
C ARG A 404 -6.80 -19.71 -0.65
N ALA A 405 -6.09 -18.59 -0.72
CA ALA A 405 -6.63 -17.36 -1.30
C ALA A 405 -6.96 -17.53 -2.79
N LEU A 406 -6.05 -18.13 -3.56
CA LEU A 406 -6.23 -18.38 -5.00
C LEU A 406 -7.34 -19.37 -5.27
N GLU A 407 -7.41 -20.48 -4.52
CA GLU A 407 -8.47 -21.51 -4.67
C GLU A 407 -9.85 -20.92 -4.37
N ARG A 408 -9.99 -20.08 -3.34
CA ARG A 408 -11.25 -19.36 -3.05
C ARG A 408 -11.67 -18.44 -4.19
N MET A 409 -10.73 -17.75 -4.80
CA MET A 409 -11.01 -16.87 -5.94
C MET A 409 -11.40 -17.66 -7.19
N ILE A 410 -10.78 -18.82 -7.43
CA ILE A 410 -11.15 -19.72 -8.52
C ILE A 410 -12.55 -20.29 -8.28
N ALA A 411 -12.82 -20.79 -7.08
CA ALA A 411 -14.13 -21.34 -6.72
C ALA A 411 -15.26 -20.32 -6.86
N MET A 412 -15.03 -19.05 -6.45
CA MET A 412 -16.00 -17.97 -6.68
C MET A 412 -16.31 -17.80 -8.17
N ARG A 413 -15.32 -17.82 -9.05
CA ARG A 413 -15.51 -17.68 -10.50
C ARG A 413 -16.23 -18.88 -11.10
N ALA A 414 -15.85 -20.08 -10.68
CA ALA A 414 -16.48 -21.33 -11.13
C ALA A 414 -17.96 -21.35 -10.75
N PHE A 415 -18.28 -21.07 -9.50
CA PHE A 415 -19.66 -21.02 -9.00
C PHE A 415 -20.48 -19.95 -9.74
N LYS A 416 -19.97 -18.72 -9.90
CA LYS A 416 -20.69 -17.65 -10.60
C LYS A 416 -20.88 -17.93 -12.08
N ARG A 417 -19.91 -18.60 -12.73
CA ARG A 417 -20.05 -19.03 -14.12
C ARG A 417 -21.18 -20.07 -14.26
N SER A 418 -21.12 -21.14 -13.46
CA SER A 418 -22.14 -22.18 -13.44
C SER A 418 -23.54 -21.59 -13.23
N GLN A 419 -23.69 -20.70 -12.25
CA GLN A 419 -24.96 -20.03 -11.97
C GLN A 419 -25.45 -19.15 -13.15
N GLN A 420 -24.56 -18.36 -13.77
CA GLN A 420 -24.96 -17.38 -14.78
C GLN A 420 -25.04 -17.95 -16.19
N VAL A 421 -24.25 -18.96 -16.52
CA VAL A 421 -24.19 -19.53 -17.88
C VAL A 421 -25.01 -20.83 -17.98
N ASP A 422 -24.83 -21.70 -16.99
CA ASP A 422 -25.45 -23.05 -17.05
C ASP A 422 -26.79 -23.10 -16.28
N GLY A 423 -27.10 -22.06 -15.50
CA GLY A 423 -28.31 -21.99 -14.67
C GLY A 423 -28.32 -22.98 -13.48
N VAL A 424 -27.15 -23.49 -13.10
CA VAL A 424 -26.98 -24.47 -12.02
C VAL A 424 -26.14 -23.88 -10.91
N GLU A 425 -26.57 -24.02 -9.65
CA GLU A 425 -25.77 -23.67 -8.49
C GLU A 425 -24.94 -24.87 -8.02
N ASP A 426 -23.69 -24.93 -8.47
CA ASP A 426 -22.74 -25.98 -8.07
C ASP A 426 -22.11 -25.64 -6.71
N ALA A 427 -22.80 -25.95 -5.63
CA ALA A 427 -22.32 -25.71 -4.29
C ALA A 427 -21.14 -26.63 -3.87
N ASP A 428 -20.87 -27.71 -4.59
CA ASP A 428 -19.80 -28.66 -4.22
C ASP A 428 -18.41 -28.05 -4.44
N VAL A 429 -18.26 -27.19 -5.42
CA VAL A 429 -17.03 -26.43 -5.65
C VAL A 429 -16.71 -25.54 -4.44
N LEU A 430 -17.73 -24.98 -3.79
CA LEU A 430 -17.55 -24.10 -2.63
C LEU A 430 -17.18 -24.85 -1.34
N LYS A 431 -17.73 -26.06 -1.17
CA LYS A 431 -17.43 -26.91 -0.01
C LYS A 431 -15.94 -27.25 0.08
N GLN A 432 -15.27 -27.45 -1.06
CA GLN A 432 -13.86 -27.79 -1.12
C GLN A 432 -12.95 -26.70 -0.56
N VAL A 433 -13.37 -25.42 -0.67
CA VAL A 433 -12.61 -24.25 -0.20
C VAL A 433 -13.18 -23.64 1.08
N GLY A 434 -14.21 -24.26 1.66
CA GLY A 434 -14.85 -23.82 2.89
C GLY A 434 -15.60 -22.50 2.75
N LEU A 435 -16.28 -22.27 1.61
CA LEU A 435 -17.13 -21.10 1.37
C LEU A 435 -18.60 -21.51 1.27
N THR A 436 -19.47 -20.56 1.61
CA THR A 436 -20.92 -20.70 1.43
C THR A 436 -21.38 -19.90 0.20
N PRO A 437 -22.52 -20.25 -0.44
CA PRO A 437 -23.08 -19.47 -1.53
C PRO A 437 -23.27 -17.98 -1.18
N VAL A 438 -23.71 -17.68 0.05
CA VAL A 438 -23.91 -16.31 0.52
C VAL A 438 -22.59 -15.55 0.56
N GLN A 439 -21.52 -16.14 1.08
CA GLN A 439 -20.20 -15.52 1.09
C GLN A 439 -19.68 -15.27 -0.35
N VAL A 440 -19.95 -16.20 -1.27
CA VAL A 440 -19.51 -16.03 -2.66
C VAL A 440 -20.28 -14.91 -3.39
N GLU A 441 -21.58 -14.77 -3.12
CA GLU A 441 -22.35 -13.62 -3.62
C GLU A 441 -21.78 -12.29 -3.12
N GLU A 442 -21.42 -12.22 -1.83
CA GLU A 442 -20.75 -11.04 -1.27
C GLU A 442 -19.36 -10.83 -1.87
N MET A 443 -18.53 -11.88 -1.96
CA MET A 443 -17.21 -11.80 -2.60
C MET A 443 -17.32 -11.28 -4.04
N TYR A 444 -18.29 -11.77 -4.81
CA TYR A 444 -18.52 -11.31 -6.17
C TYR A 444 -18.93 -9.83 -6.22
N ARG A 445 -19.83 -9.41 -5.34
CA ARG A 445 -20.24 -8.01 -5.23
C ARG A 445 -19.05 -7.10 -4.92
N TYR A 446 -18.25 -7.47 -3.93
CA TYR A 446 -17.10 -6.67 -3.53
C TYR A 446 -15.96 -6.72 -4.55
N MET A 447 -15.62 -7.89 -5.06
CA MET A 447 -14.39 -8.06 -5.84
C MET A 447 -14.62 -7.88 -7.36
N ALA A 448 -15.76 -8.28 -7.90
CA ALA A 448 -16.07 -8.16 -9.32
C ALA A 448 -16.79 -6.84 -9.64
N LEU A 449 -17.93 -6.55 -9.00
CA LEU A 449 -18.69 -5.33 -9.23
C LEU A 449 -17.99 -4.11 -8.65
N ALA A 450 -17.47 -4.25 -7.43
CA ALA A 450 -16.67 -3.24 -6.74
C ALA A 450 -17.33 -1.84 -6.78
N ASN A 451 -18.58 -1.75 -6.30
CA ASN A 451 -19.29 -0.48 -6.21
C ASN A 451 -18.58 0.49 -5.28
N TYR A 452 -18.86 1.77 -5.39
CA TYR A 452 -18.18 2.80 -4.62
C TYR A 452 -18.40 2.62 -3.10
N GLU A 453 -19.64 2.41 -2.69
CA GLU A 453 -20.06 2.20 -1.30
C GLU A 453 -19.56 0.89 -0.68
N ASP A 454 -19.33 -0.13 -1.50
CA ASP A 454 -18.74 -1.40 -1.05
C ASP A 454 -17.22 -1.29 -0.88
N ARG A 455 -16.57 -0.44 -1.68
CA ARG A 455 -15.11 -0.23 -1.61
C ARG A 455 -14.67 0.71 -0.51
N PHE A 456 -15.48 1.71 -0.17
CA PHE A 456 -15.09 2.80 0.71
C PHE A 456 -16.01 2.91 1.91
N VAL A 457 -15.64 2.23 2.99
CA VAL A 457 -16.35 2.28 4.26
C VAL A 457 -15.50 3.07 5.25
N ILE A 458 -15.68 4.39 5.21
CA ILE A 458 -14.91 5.36 5.98
C ILE A 458 -15.83 5.98 7.03
N PRO A 459 -15.41 6.06 8.28
CA PRO A 459 -16.22 6.66 9.35
C PRO A 459 -16.58 8.13 9.03
N THR A 460 -17.80 8.50 9.35
CA THR A 460 -18.35 9.82 9.03
C THR A 460 -18.31 10.81 10.19
N SER A 461 -17.60 10.49 11.27
CA SER A 461 -17.54 11.30 12.49
C SER A 461 -17.09 12.76 12.27
N HIS A 462 -16.31 13.00 11.24
CA HIS A 462 -15.85 14.34 10.86
C HIS A 462 -16.50 14.88 9.58
N ARG A 463 -17.45 14.15 9.00
CA ARG A 463 -18.03 14.50 7.68
C ARG A 463 -18.76 15.83 7.70
N ALA A 464 -19.63 16.04 8.66
CA ALA A 464 -20.39 17.29 8.77
C ALA A 464 -19.48 18.52 8.95
N TYR A 465 -18.41 18.38 9.75
CA TYR A 465 -17.41 19.44 9.90
C TYR A 465 -16.64 19.69 8.59
N ALA A 466 -16.26 18.64 7.90
CA ALA A 466 -15.53 18.74 6.65
C ALA A 466 -16.42 19.29 5.51
N GLU A 467 -17.68 18.90 5.45
CA GLU A 467 -18.67 19.45 4.51
C GLU A 467 -18.86 20.95 4.77
N ASN A 468 -19.07 21.36 6.01
CA ASN A 468 -19.18 22.79 6.36
C ASN A 468 -17.89 23.57 6.03
N ALA A 469 -16.72 23.01 6.31
CA ALA A 469 -15.46 23.65 5.99
C ALA A 469 -15.20 23.72 4.48
N TYR A 470 -15.74 22.78 3.72
CA TYR A 470 -15.68 22.74 2.26
C TYR A 470 -16.60 23.79 1.63
N ASP A 471 -17.84 23.88 2.11
CA ASP A 471 -18.84 24.83 1.63
C ASP A 471 -18.45 26.28 1.94
N LEU A 472 -17.89 26.53 3.12
CA LEU A 472 -17.36 27.83 3.51
C LEU A 472 -16.18 28.34 2.66
N LYS A 473 -15.49 27.45 1.96
CA LYS A 473 -14.29 27.73 1.17
C LYS A 473 -14.49 27.61 -0.34
N SER A 474 -15.74 27.65 -0.80
CA SER A 474 -16.06 27.58 -2.23
C SER A 474 -15.26 26.50 -3.00
N SER A 475 -15.49 25.24 -2.64
CA SER A 475 -15.15 24.03 -3.42
C SER A 475 -13.71 23.79 -3.85
N CYS A 476 -12.77 24.66 -3.60
CA CYS A 476 -11.41 24.31 -3.98
C CYS A 476 -10.67 23.48 -2.95
N GLY A 477 -11.10 22.47 -2.35
CA GLY A 477 -10.46 21.55 -1.40
C GLY A 477 -8.92 21.61 -1.22
N PHE A 478 -8.25 22.54 -1.89
CA PHE A 478 -6.83 22.81 -1.93
C PHE A 478 -6.58 24.30 -1.82
N SER A 479 -6.15 24.73 -0.64
CA SER A 479 -5.61 26.08 -0.47
C SER A 479 -4.15 26.06 -0.91
N PHE A 480 -3.89 26.28 -2.18
CA PHE A 480 -2.58 26.79 -2.62
C PHE A 480 -2.50 28.24 -2.18
N GLY A 481 -1.45 28.58 -1.43
CA GLY A 481 -1.32 29.88 -0.82
C GLY A 481 -1.70 31.03 -1.73
N ASN A 482 -2.45 31.97 -1.21
CA ASN A 482 -2.91 33.25 -1.75
C ASN A 482 -4.04 33.26 -2.79
N GLY A 483 -4.75 32.17 -3.07
CA GLY A 483 -5.74 32.16 -4.16
C GLY A 483 -7.21 32.02 -3.78
N CYS A 484 -7.57 31.54 -2.64
CA CYS A 484 -8.96 31.30 -2.23
C CYS A 484 -9.21 31.78 -0.80
N GLY A 485 -9.60 33.02 -0.66
CA GLY A 485 -10.23 33.60 0.53
C GLY A 485 -9.33 33.79 1.76
N ASP A 486 -9.54 34.88 2.46
CA ASP A 486 -8.88 35.27 3.73
C ASP A 486 -9.06 34.19 4.81
N GLY A 487 -8.31 33.11 4.71
CA GLY A 487 -8.54 31.89 5.45
C GLY A 487 -7.62 31.70 6.63
N ASN A 488 -7.91 32.31 7.75
CA ASN A 488 -7.25 32.02 9.03
C ASN A 488 -7.62 30.64 9.63
N ASN A 489 -8.44 29.79 8.98
CA ASN A 489 -9.02 28.58 9.55
C ASN A 489 -8.91 27.32 8.70
N GLY A 490 -7.94 27.21 7.80
CA GLY A 490 -7.77 26.05 6.94
C GLY A 490 -6.63 25.11 7.35
N VAL A 491 -6.89 23.82 7.29
CA VAL A 491 -5.83 22.81 7.22
C VAL A 491 -5.25 22.89 5.80
N ASN A 492 -3.97 23.18 5.66
CA ASN A 492 -3.34 23.15 4.35
C ASN A 492 -3.09 21.70 3.90
N LEU A 493 -2.82 21.52 2.60
CA LEU A 493 -2.58 20.23 1.96
C LEU A 493 -1.48 19.38 2.65
N PHE A 494 -0.68 19.99 3.51
CA PHE A 494 0.48 19.41 4.19
C PHE A 494 0.25 19.13 5.67
N GLY A 495 -1.02 19.18 6.14
CA GLY A 495 -1.36 18.87 7.53
C GLY A 495 -0.83 19.86 8.56
N THR A 496 -0.33 21.02 8.14
CA THR A 496 -0.03 22.10 9.07
C THR A 496 -1.30 22.85 9.39
N LYS A 497 -1.77 22.78 10.64
CA LYS A 497 -2.85 23.64 11.13
C LYS A 497 -2.42 25.09 10.98
N ALA A 498 -3.28 25.91 10.37
CA ALA A 498 -3.09 27.35 10.44
C ALA A 498 -2.98 27.77 11.91
N LYS A 499 -1.97 28.57 12.24
CA LYS A 499 -1.81 29.09 13.59
C LYS A 499 -3.12 29.77 14.03
N GLY A 500 -3.81 29.18 15.00
CA GLY A 500 -5.03 29.77 15.57
C GLY A 500 -6.19 28.80 15.87
N VAL A 501 -6.20 27.60 15.33
CA VAL A 501 -7.28 26.64 15.60
C VAL A 501 -6.88 25.67 16.72
N ARG A 502 -6.96 26.16 17.96
CA ARG A 502 -7.25 25.32 19.12
C ARG A 502 -8.77 25.36 19.29
N GLN A 503 -9.47 24.52 18.57
CA GLN A 503 -10.81 24.09 18.98
C GLN A 503 -10.77 22.57 19.10
N VAL A 504 -10.73 22.14 20.36
CA VAL A 504 -11.22 20.84 20.76
C VAL A 504 -12.69 20.87 20.34
N ILE A 505 -13.07 20.05 19.36
CA ILE A 505 -14.48 19.89 19.01
C ILE A 505 -15.09 19.14 20.20
N PRO A 506 -16.05 19.72 20.92
CA PRO A 506 -16.80 18.96 21.89
C PRO A 506 -17.53 17.86 21.13
N VAL A 507 -17.35 16.63 21.55
CA VAL A 507 -18.18 15.51 21.11
C VAL A 507 -19.50 15.66 21.87
N ASP A 508 -20.39 16.51 21.39
CA ASP A 508 -21.78 16.46 21.81
C ASP A 508 -22.43 15.26 21.10
N VAL A 509 -22.52 14.20 21.87
CA VAL A 509 -23.38 13.06 21.58
C VAL A 509 -24.80 13.50 21.96
N GLN A 510 -25.59 13.93 21.00
CA GLN A 510 -27.04 13.93 21.14
C GLN A 510 -27.64 13.08 20.03
N GLU A 511 -28.28 11.99 20.52
CA GLU A 511 -29.33 11.08 20.00
C GLU A 511 -29.31 10.67 18.52
#